data_d1a569efa12bff585de347e76a09104e
#
_entry.id   d1a569efa12bff585de347e76a09104e
#
_cell.length_a   1.000
_cell.length_b   1.000
_cell.length_c   1.000
_cell.angle_alpha   90.00
_cell.angle_beta   90.00
_cell.angle_gamma   90.00
#
_symmetry.space_group_name_H-M   'P 1'
#
loop_
_entity.id
_entity.type
_entity.pdbx_description
1 polymer ?
#
loop_
_entity_poly.entity_id
_entity_poly.type
_entity_poly.pdbx_seq_one_letter_code
_entity_poly.pdbx_strand_id
1 'polypeptide(L)'
;MIKPSIRTQFSVSLLPFCAMLTTMQPLIKSESHNMIGCLIGEVFALEAPTVLLNVNGVGYEIDTPLTTFCQLQKGQNITLWTHLAVREDAQLLYGFLHQQEKIIFRTLLKVNGVGPKMALGILSTLSVDMLIHTVEHEDINTLVKVPGVGKKTAERLMIELRDRFKAMSSGTVPSNSTVVQLQFTGNSAVAEAEAALQSLGYKPLEAQKLVNAAKGDFTEASDIIRPALKSMNK
;
A
#
# COMPACT_ATOMS: atom_id res chain seq x y z
N MET A 1 0.18 -43.44 -57.90
CA MET A 1 1.37 -43.40 -57.01
C MET A 1 1.12 -42.33 -55.94
N ILE A 2 0.90 -42.68 -54.94
CA ILE A 2 0.43 -42.63 -53.57
C ILE A 2 1.41 -41.77 -52.75
N LYS A 3 0.88 -40.71 -52.17
CA LYS A 3 1.51 -39.94 -51.11
C LYS A 3 1.23 -40.54 -49.74
N PRO A 4 2.07 -40.32 -48.75
CA PRO A 4 1.58 -40.31 -47.38
C PRO A 4 1.55 -38.90 -46.78
N SER A 5 0.45 -38.66 -46.07
CA SER A 5 0.08 -37.56 -45.22
C SER A 5 0.98 -37.47 -43.99
N ILE A 6 1.56 -36.32 -43.72
CA ILE A 6 2.20 -36.01 -42.44
C ILE A 6 1.16 -35.37 -41.53
N ARG A 7 0.70 -36.14 -40.53
CA ARG A 7 -0.05 -35.64 -39.40
C ARG A 7 0.92 -35.07 -38.37
N THR A 8 0.94 -33.76 -38.27
CA THR A 8 1.62 -33.07 -37.18
C THR A 8 0.67 -33.02 -35.99
N GLN A 9 0.93 -33.86 -35.00
CA GLN A 9 0.27 -33.75 -33.69
C GLN A 9 0.91 -32.59 -32.91
N PHE A 10 0.17 -31.51 -32.76
CA PHE A 10 0.44 -30.51 -31.75
C PHE A 10 -0.13 -30.99 -30.42
N SER A 11 0.73 -31.53 -29.59
CA SER A 11 0.45 -31.78 -28.18
C SER A 11 0.50 -30.43 -27.46
N VAL A 12 -0.65 -29.82 -27.23
CA VAL A 12 -0.80 -28.67 -26.34
C VAL A 12 -0.85 -29.23 -24.93
N SER A 13 0.29 -29.21 -24.25
CA SER A 13 0.31 -29.47 -22.81
C SER A 13 -0.35 -28.29 -22.09
N LEU A 14 -1.59 -28.48 -21.68
CA LEU A 14 -2.29 -27.63 -20.72
C LEU A 14 -1.58 -27.76 -19.37
N LEU A 15 -0.59 -26.92 -19.10
CA LEU A 15 -0.08 -26.72 -17.75
C LEU A 15 -1.12 -25.85 -16.99
N PRO A 16 -1.42 -26.18 -15.74
CA PRO A 16 -2.46 -25.52 -15.00
C PRO A 16 -2.03 -24.09 -14.61
N PHE A 17 -2.64 -23.12 -15.24
CA PHE A 17 -2.54 -21.70 -14.94
C PHE A 17 -3.11 -21.34 -13.55
N CYS A 18 -3.49 -22.34 -12.77
CA CYS A 18 -4.15 -22.19 -11.49
C CYS A 18 -3.19 -22.12 -10.29
N ALA A 19 -1.89 -22.36 -10.46
CA ALA A 19 -0.95 -22.44 -9.34
C ALA A 19 -0.23 -21.11 -9.00
N MET A 20 -0.41 -20.07 -9.81
CA MET A 20 0.32 -18.79 -9.61
C MET A 20 -0.49 -17.71 -8.90
N LEU A 21 -1.75 -18.00 -8.54
CA LEU A 21 -2.64 -17.04 -7.86
C LEU A 21 -2.62 -17.16 -6.32
N THR A 22 -1.85 -18.09 -5.75
CA THR A 22 -1.94 -18.40 -4.31
C THR A 22 -0.92 -17.64 -3.44
N THR A 23 -0.06 -16.77 -4.02
CA THR A 23 1.02 -16.13 -3.23
C THR A 23 0.91 -14.61 -3.09
N MET A 24 -0.22 -14.00 -3.45
CA MET A 24 -0.48 -12.59 -3.17
C MET A 24 -1.55 -12.44 -2.11
N GLN A 25 -1.25 -12.79 -0.87
CA GLN A 25 -1.99 -12.26 0.25
C GLN A 25 -1.47 -10.85 0.55
N PRO A 26 -2.23 -9.79 0.24
CA PRO A 26 -1.87 -8.45 0.69
C PRO A 26 -2.16 -8.38 2.19
N LEU A 27 -1.13 -8.13 2.97
CA LEU A 27 -1.24 -7.60 4.33
C LEU A 27 -1.93 -6.23 4.28
N ILE A 28 -3.26 -6.26 4.19
CA ILE A 28 -4.07 -5.04 4.33
C ILE A 28 -4.17 -4.73 5.81
N LYS A 29 -3.23 -3.98 6.34
CA LYS A 29 -3.35 -3.36 7.64
C LYS A 29 -4.14 -2.06 7.48
N SER A 30 -5.40 -2.10 7.90
CA SER A 30 -6.35 -1.01 7.88
C SER A 30 -5.89 0.13 8.78
N GLU A 31 -5.41 1.21 8.17
CA GLU A 31 -5.48 2.54 8.76
C GLU A 31 -6.10 3.49 7.75
N SER A 32 -7.18 4.12 8.16
CA SER A 32 -8.08 4.97 7.39
C SER A 32 -8.88 4.24 6.31
N HIS A 33 -10.18 4.42 6.38
CA HIS A 33 -11.20 3.89 5.49
C HIS A 33 -10.99 4.39 4.05
N ASN A 34 -10.05 3.79 3.32
CA ASN A 34 -9.92 4.00 1.89
C ASN A 34 -10.84 3.01 1.19
N MET A 35 -11.92 3.51 0.63
CA MET A 35 -12.88 2.71 -0.12
C MET A 35 -12.23 2.00 -1.32
N ILE A 36 -11.21 2.63 -1.95
CA ILE A 36 -10.47 2.09 -3.09
C ILE A 36 -9.00 1.94 -2.69
N GLY A 37 -8.57 0.72 -2.39
CA GLY A 37 -7.21 0.42 -1.91
C GLY A 37 -6.19 0.18 -3.01
N CYS A 38 -6.59 -0.52 -4.07
CA CYS A 38 -5.84 -0.74 -5.30
C CYS A 38 -6.81 -1.00 -6.45
N LEU A 39 -6.34 -0.80 -7.67
CA LEU A 39 -7.06 -1.11 -8.90
C LEU A 39 -6.18 -2.00 -9.78
N ILE A 40 -6.77 -3.06 -10.33
CA ILE A 40 -6.12 -3.99 -11.25
C ILE A 40 -6.86 -3.91 -12.57
N GLY A 41 -6.15 -3.54 -13.65
CA GLY A 41 -6.79 -3.36 -14.93
C GLY A 41 -5.80 -3.04 -16.05
N GLU A 42 -6.35 -2.72 -17.20
CA GLU A 42 -5.61 -2.37 -18.42
C GLU A 42 -5.51 -0.85 -18.55
N VAL A 43 -4.33 -0.34 -18.90
CA VAL A 43 -4.10 1.07 -19.20
C VAL A 43 -4.80 1.39 -20.54
N PHE A 44 -5.90 2.12 -20.48
CA PHE A 44 -6.70 2.48 -21.65
C PHE A 44 -6.16 3.72 -22.36
N ALA A 45 -5.82 4.76 -21.59
CA ALA A 45 -5.25 6.00 -22.11
C ALA A 45 -4.27 6.63 -21.11
N LEU A 46 -3.34 7.43 -21.62
CA LEU A 46 -2.30 8.12 -20.87
C LEU A 46 -2.30 9.60 -21.27
N GLU A 47 -2.69 10.49 -20.34
CA GLU A 47 -2.68 11.95 -20.48
C GLU A 47 -2.02 12.56 -19.23
N ALA A 48 -0.72 12.83 -19.31
CA ALA A 48 0.06 13.22 -18.15
C ALA A 48 -0.54 14.39 -17.34
N PRO A 49 -0.67 14.26 -16.03
CA PRO A 49 -0.23 13.17 -15.14
C PRO A 49 -1.28 12.08 -14.92
N THR A 50 -2.41 12.11 -15.64
CA THR A 50 -3.57 11.24 -15.44
C THR A 50 -3.48 9.98 -16.28
N VAL A 51 -3.79 8.85 -15.67
CA VAL A 51 -3.90 7.53 -16.30
C VAL A 51 -5.36 7.10 -16.28
N LEU A 52 -5.92 6.74 -17.44
CA LEU A 52 -7.22 6.10 -17.52
C LEU A 52 -7.04 4.58 -17.49
N LEU A 53 -7.45 3.98 -16.39
CA LEU A 53 -7.37 2.53 -16.17
C LEU A 53 -8.74 1.89 -16.38
N ASN A 54 -8.83 0.92 -17.28
CA ASN A 54 -10.03 0.11 -17.50
C ASN A 54 -10.02 -1.09 -16.53
N VAL A 55 -10.98 -1.11 -15.62
CA VAL A 55 -11.20 -2.20 -14.67
C VAL A 55 -12.56 -2.83 -14.98
N ASN A 56 -12.56 -3.94 -15.70
CA ASN A 56 -13.77 -4.68 -16.08
C ASN A 56 -14.87 -3.80 -16.73
N GLY A 57 -14.49 -2.89 -17.64
CA GLY A 57 -15.42 -2.02 -18.34
C GLY A 57 -15.70 -0.68 -17.65
N VAL A 58 -15.15 -0.44 -16.47
CA VAL A 58 -15.22 0.86 -15.78
C VAL A 58 -13.88 1.58 -15.95
N GLY A 59 -13.90 2.81 -16.50
CA GLY A 59 -12.73 3.66 -16.63
C GLY A 59 -12.50 4.49 -15.36
N TYR A 60 -11.33 4.36 -14.75
CA TYR A 60 -10.90 5.16 -13.61
C TYR A 60 -9.84 6.16 -14.04
N GLU A 61 -10.09 7.44 -13.80
CA GLU A 61 -9.09 8.51 -13.96
C GLU A 61 -8.24 8.60 -12.70
N ILE A 62 -6.93 8.41 -12.85
CA ILE A 62 -6.00 8.27 -11.72
C ILE A 62 -4.82 9.20 -11.95
N ASP A 63 -4.62 10.17 -11.06
CA ASP A 63 -3.44 11.02 -11.08
C ASP A 63 -2.24 10.25 -10.51
N THR A 64 -1.13 10.24 -11.24
CA THR A 64 0.07 9.50 -10.85
C THR A 64 1.30 10.41 -10.80
N PRO A 65 2.33 10.07 -9.98
CA PRO A 65 3.63 10.72 -10.11
C PRO A 65 4.19 10.51 -11.53
N LEU A 66 4.97 11.48 -12.04
CA LEU A 66 5.59 11.35 -13.36
C LEU A 66 6.53 10.14 -13.45
N THR A 67 7.18 9.77 -12.36
CA THR A 67 8.00 8.55 -12.26
C THR A 67 7.20 7.29 -12.54
N THR A 68 5.98 7.20 -12.01
CA THR A 68 5.01 6.12 -12.30
C THR A 68 4.51 6.24 -13.74
N PHE A 69 4.06 7.43 -14.15
CA PHE A 69 3.49 7.68 -15.48
C PHE A 69 4.43 7.23 -16.61
N CYS A 70 5.72 7.57 -16.53
CA CYS A 70 6.72 7.23 -17.55
C CYS A 70 7.00 5.72 -17.68
N GLN A 71 6.61 4.90 -16.71
CA GLN A 71 6.77 3.45 -16.76
C GLN A 71 5.56 2.73 -17.35
N LEU A 72 4.45 3.45 -17.59
CA LEU A 72 3.22 2.86 -18.08
C LEU A 72 3.13 2.89 -19.59
N GLN A 73 2.50 1.86 -20.16
CA GLN A 73 2.23 1.76 -21.58
C GLN A 73 0.76 1.43 -21.82
N LYS A 74 0.17 2.00 -22.87
CA LYS A 74 -1.21 1.70 -23.29
C LYS A 74 -1.36 0.21 -23.59
N GLY A 75 -2.44 -0.41 -23.12
CA GLY A 75 -2.72 -1.84 -23.25
C GLY A 75 -2.04 -2.73 -22.21
N GLN A 76 -1.22 -2.15 -21.32
CA GLN A 76 -0.56 -2.90 -20.25
C GLN A 76 -1.52 -3.22 -19.13
N ASN A 77 -1.53 -4.47 -18.65
CA ASN A 77 -2.23 -4.85 -17.43
C ASN A 77 -1.35 -4.57 -16.21
N ILE A 78 -1.87 -3.76 -15.29
CA ILE A 78 -1.11 -3.29 -14.12
C ILE A 78 -1.96 -3.32 -12.84
N THR A 79 -1.28 -3.27 -11.72
CA THR A 79 -1.87 -2.98 -10.42
C THR A 79 -1.40 -1.60 -9.97
N LEU A 80 -2.32 -0.68 -9.73
CA LEU A 80 -2.04 0.60 -9.11
C LEU A 80 -2.54 0.61 -7.67
N TRP A 81 -1.65 0.93 -6.75
CA TRP A 81 -2.01 1.21 -5.35
C TRP A 81 -2.62 2.59 -5.27
N THR A 82 -3.87 2.69 -4.81
CA THR A 82 -4.65 3.92 -4.91
C THR A 82 -4.91 4.57 -3.56
N HIS A 83 -5.01 5.91 -3.59
CA HIS A 83 -5.49 6.74 -2.50
C HIS A 83 -6.66 7.59 -3.02
N LEU A 84 -7.85 7.36 -2.46
CA LEU A 84 -9.04 8.16 -2.75
C LEU A 84 -9.08 9.38 -1.83
N ALA A 85 -9.09 10.57 -2.39
CA ALA A 85 -9.34 11.81 -1.67
C ALA A 85 -10.75 12.31 -2.02
N VAL A 86 -11.61 12.35 -1.02
CA VAL A 86 -12.99 12.85 -1.15
C VAL A 86 -13.05 14.28 -0.62
N ARG A 87 -13.55 15.19 -1.45
CA ARG A 87 -13.86 16.58 -1.10
C ARG A 87 -15.33 16.84 -1.37
N GLU A 88 -15.83 17.97 -0.95
CA GLU A 88 -17.23 18.35 -1.19
C GLU A 88 -17.57 18.46 -2.66
N ASP A 89 -16.62 18.89 -3.48
CA ASP A 89 -16.75 19.17 -4.91
C ASP A 89 -16.16 18.12 -5.83
N ALA A 90 -15.32 17.19 -5.32
CA ALA A 90 -14.62 16.23 -6.16
C ALA A 90 -14.19 14.95 -5.41
N GLN A 91 -14.15 13.86 -6.18
CA GLN A 91 -13.50 12.61 -5.77
C GLN A 91 -12.27 12.41 -6.66
N LEU A 92 -11.10 12.48 -6.06
CA LEU A 92 -9.82 12.39 -6.76
C LEU A 92 -9.12 11.09 -6.39
N LEU A 93 -8.62 10.39 -7.40
CA LEU A 93 -7.89 9.15 -7.23
C LEU A 93 -6.41 9.37 -7.56
N TYR A 94 -5.55 8.97 -6.65
CA TYR A 94 -4.10 9.02 -6.81
C TYR A 94 -3.55 7.60 -6.87
N GLY A 95 -2.67 7.29 -7.83
CA GLY A 95 -2.18 5.95 -8.07
C GLY A 95 -0.66 5.83 -8.09
N PHE A 96 -0.16 4.70 -7.61
CA PHE A 96 1.25 4.40 -7.44
C PHE A 96 1.54 2.97 -7.87
N LEU A 97 2.72 2.70 -8.44
CA LEU A 97 3.14 1.34 -8.76
C LEU A 97 3.51 0.54 -7.51
N HIS A 98 4.08 1.20 -6.50
CA HIS A 98 4.52 0.55 -5.28
C HIS A 98 3.72 1.02 -4.05
N GLN A 99 3.44 0.07 -3.15
CA GLN A 99 2.74 0.38 -1.90
C GLN A 99 3.51 1.40 -1.04
N GLN A 100 4.84 1.37 -1.08
CA GLN A 100 5.68 2.32 -0.37
C GLN A 100 5.45 3.76 -0.81
N GLU A 101 5.32 4.02 -2.11
CA GLU A 101 5.01 5.34 -2.66
C GLU A 101 3.66 5.86 -2.12
N LYS A 102 2.63 5.00 -2.06
CA LYS A 102 1.34 5.34 -1.47
C LYS A 102 1.46 5.68 0.01
N ILE A 103 2.29 4.95 0.78
CA ILE A 103 2.52 5.22 2.21
C ILE A 103 3.20 6.58 2.36
N ILE A 104 4.24 6.87 1.59
CA ILE A 104 4.95 8.14 1.60
C ILE A 104 4.02 9.29 1.17
N PHE A 105 3.24 9.12 0.11
CA PHE A 105 2.23 10.10 -0.31
C PHE A 105 1.29 10.47 0.84
N ARG A 106 0.74 9.48 1.52
CA ARG A 106 -0.14 9.71 2.69
C ARG A 106 0.59 10.37 3.86
N THR A 107 1.87 10.09 4.03
CA THR A 107 2.71 10.73 5.05
C THR A 107 2.93 12.19 4.71
N LEU A 108 3.19 12.52 3.44
CA LEU A 108 3.32 13.88 2.94
C LEU A 108 2.03 14.69 3.12
N LEU A 109 0.86 14.11 2.87
CA LEU A 109 -0.43 14.78 3.07
C LEU A 109 -0.71 15.15 4.53
N LYS A 110 -0.07 14.48 5.49
CA LYS A 110 -0.19 14.82 6.92
C LYS A 110 0.68 16.02 7.33
N VAL A 111 1.57 16.47 6.43
CA VAL A 111 2.42 17.66 6.66
C VAL A 111 1.61 18.92 6.37
N ASN A 112 1.55 19.83 7.32
CA ASN A 112 0.78 21.05 7.16
C ASN A 112 1.33 21.93 6.00
N GLY A 113 0.45 22.29 5.06
CA GLY A 113 0.79 23.05 3.86
C GLY A 113 1.19 22.20 2.65
N VAL A 114 1.16 20.87 2.77
CA VAL A 114 1.40 19.95 1.64
C VAL A 114 0.07 19.39 1.14
N GLY A 115 -0.32 19.84 -0.04
CA GLY A 115 -1.49 19.29 -0.74
C GLY A 115 -1.14 18.11 -1.67
N PRO A 116 -2.15 17.42 -2.22
CA PRO A 116 -1.93 16.27 -3.10
C PRO A 116 -1.06 16.59 -4.32
N LYS A 117 -1.25 17.74 -4.97
CA LYS A 117 -0.44 18.14 -6.13
C LYS A 117 1.04 18.31 -5.77
N MET A 118 1.33 18.89 -4.60
CA MET A 118 2.70 19.05 -4.13
C MET A 118 3.30 17.67 -3.76
N ALA A 119 2.55 16.81 -3.09
CA ALA A 119 2.99 15.46 -2.75
C ALA A 119 3.32 14.63 -4.01
N LEU A 120 2.48 14.71 -5.07
CA LEU A 120 2.79 14.12 -6.37
C LEU A 120 4.05 14.73 -7.00
N GLY A 121 4.23 16.06 -6.92
CA GLY A 121 5.43 16.74 -7.41
C GLY A 121 6.70 16.26 -6.72
N ILE A 122 6.66 16.05 -5.40
CA ILE A 122 7.79 15.50 -4.63
C ILE A 122 8.12 14.08 -5.11
N LEU A 123 7.13 13.19 -5.22
CA LEU A 123 7.32 11.81 -5.68
C LEU A 123 7.66 11.70 -7.17
N SER A 124 7.35 12.72 -7.96
CA SER A 124 7.77 12.83 -9.37
C SER A 124 9.24 13.23 -9.53
N THR A 125 9.81 13.90 -8.53
CA THR A 125 11.18 14.42 -8.58
C THR A 125 12.13 13.52 -7.79
N LEU A 126 11.69 12.96 -6.68
CA LEU A 126 12.48 12.14 -5.77
C LEU A 126 11.86 10.75 -5.63
N SER A 127 12.66 9.71 -5.85
CA SER A 127 12.24 8.35 -5.48
C SER A 127 12.07 8.24 -3.95
N VAL A 128 11.37 7.21 -3.50
CA VAL A 128 11.17 6.96 -2.06
C VAL A 128 12.51 6.90 -1.31
N ASP A 129 13.49 6.17 -1.87
CA ASP A 129 14.81 6.01 -1.26
C ASP A 129 15.57 7.34 -1.21
N MET A 130 15.52 8.13 -2.30
CA MET A 130 16.13 9.47 -2.34
C MET A 130 15.48 10.40 -1.34
N LEU A 131 14.17 10.34 -1.16
CA LEU A 131 13.46 11.17 -0.19
C LEU A 131 13.86 10.81 1.25
N ILE A 132 13.93 9.50 1.57
CA ILE A 132 14.39 9.03 2.88
C ILE A 132 15.81 9.52 3.13
N HIS A 133 16.73 9.28 2.19
CA HIS A 133 18.12 9.72 2.28
C HIS A 133 18.24 11.25 2.45
N THR A 134 17.47 12.03 1.70
CA THR A 134 17.42 13.51 1.79
C THR A 134 17.00 13.95 3.19
N VAL A 135 16.03 13.27 3.78
CA VAL A 135 15.53 13.58 5.13
C VAL A 135 16.54 13.16 6.22
N GLU A 136 17.19 12.00 6.06
CA GLU A 136 18.21 11.52 7.01
C GLU A 136 19.45 12.43 7.04
N HIS A 137 19.85 12.98 5.89
CA HIS A 137 21.02 13.86 5.77
C HIS A 137 20.67 15.36 5.87
N GLU A 138 19.43 15.70 6.19
CA GLU A 138 18.95 17.08 6.34
C GLU A 138 19.22 17.98 5.10
N ASP A 139 19.20 17.40 3.89
CA ASP A 139 19.47 18.13 2.64
C ASP A 139 18.25 18.92 2.16
N ILE A 140 18.08 20.11 2.76
CA ILE A 140 17.02 21.06 2.41
C ILE A 140 17.11 21.51 0.95
N ASN A 141 18.32 21.61 0.39
CA ASN A 141 18.53 22.13 -0.97
C ASN A 141 17.92 21.18 -2.01
N THR A 142 17.96 19.89 -1.80
CA THR A 142 17.32 18.91 -2.68
C THR A 142 15.80 19.03 -2.64
N LEU A 143 15.19 19.27 -1.49
CA LEU A 143 13.73 19.51 -1.39
C LEU A 143 13.30 20.81 -2.07
N VAL A 144 14.11 21.87 -1.98
CA VAL A 144 13.81 23.17 -2.64
C VAL A 144 13.83 23.07 -4.17
N LYS A 145 14.53 22.08 -4.75
CA LYS A 145 14.53 21.86 -6.20
C LYS A 145 13.19 21.32 -6.72
N VAL A 146 12.33 20.80 -5.83
CA VAL A 146 11.01 20.32 -6.21
C VAL A 146 10.09 21.48 -6.55
N PRO A 147 9.44 21.49 -7.73
CA PRO A 147 8.53 22.56 -8.13
C PRO A 147 7.42 22.77 -7.08
N GLY A 148 7.24 24.02 -6.67
CA GLY A 148 6.23 24.39 -5.68
C GLY A 148 6.68 24.24 -4.21
N VAL A 149 7.88 23.72 -3.94
CA VAL A 149 8.43 23.61 -2.58
C VAL A 149 9.38 24.79 -2.34
N GLY A 150 8.92 25.79 -1.58
CA GLY A 150 9.75 26.89 -1.12
C GLY A 150 10.61 26.51 0.09
N LYS A 151 11.63 27.33 0.40
CA LYS A 151 12.56 27.08 1.53
C LYS A 151 11.83 26.80 2.85
N LYS A 152 10.83 27.61 3.20
CA LYS A 152 10.03 27.46 4.43
C LYS A 152 9.25 26.15 4.46
N THR A 153 8.72 25.72 3.31
CA THR A 153 8.01 24.43 3.18
C THR A 153 8.99 23.26 3.28
N ALA A 154 10.18 23.39 2.66
CA ALA A 154 11.24 22.37 2.73
C ALA A 154 11.74 22.17 4.16
N GLU A 155 11.97 23.24 4.92
CA GLU A 155 12.36 23.19 6.32
C GLU A 155 11.31 22.47 7.18
N ARG A 156 10.02 22.79 6.97
CA ARG A 156 8.91 22.12 7.66
C ARG A 156 8.81 20.64 7.29
N LEU A 157 8.86 20.33 5.99
CA LEU A 157 8.87 18.97 5.48
C LEU A 157 10.00 18.15 6.14
N MET A 158 11.20 18.74 6.23
CA MET A 158 12.36 18.10 6.83
C MET A 158 12.10 17.68 8.27
N ILE A 159 11.59 18.59 9.10
CA ILE A 159 11.31 18.33 10.51
C ILE A 159 10.23 17.27 10.66
N GLU A 160 9.08 17.46 9.99
CA GLU A 160 7.93 16.56 10.16
C GLU A 160 8.18 15.15 9.58
N LEU A 161 8.91 15.04 8.44
CA LEU A 161 9.24 13.74 7.84
C LEU A 161 10.31 13.00 8.67
N ARG A 162 11.30 13.70 9.20
CA ARG A 162 12.33 13.09 10.04
C ARG A 162 11.72 12.38 11.25
N ASP A 163 10.81 13.03 11.95
CA ASP A 163 10.16 12.46 13.12
C ASP A 163 9.31 11.22 12.75
N ARG A 164 8.62 11.28 11.61
CA ARG A 164 7.81 10.17 11.10
C ARG A 164 8.66 9.00 10.61
N PHE A 165 9.75 9.25 9.89
CA PHE A 165 10.65 8.20 9.41
C PHE A 165 11.39 7.52 10.56
N LYS A 166 11.83 8.27 11.59
CA LYS A 166 12.37 7.69 12.82
C LYS A 166 11.37 6.79 13.53
N ALA A 167 10.10 7.22 13.62
CA ALA A 167 9.03 6.41 14.19
C ALA A 167 8.76 5.14 13.37
N MET A 168 8.88 5.20 12.04
CA MET A 168 8.75 4.03 11.15
C MET A 168 9.93 3.07 11.28
N SER A 169 11.16 3.57 11.49
CA SER A 169 12.39 2.77 11.61
C SER A 169 12.57 2.15 12.99
N SER A 170 12.16 2.86 14.06
CA SER A 170 12.38 2.44 15.44
C SER A 170 11.26 1.56 16.03
N GLY A 171 10.20 1.29 15.28
CA GLY A 171 9.05 0.51 15.77
C GLY A 171 8.29 1.16 16.95
N THR A 172 8.71 2.36 17.36
CA THR A 172 8.07 3.15 18.43
C THR A 172 7.20 4.21 17.81
N VAL A 173 5.91 3.92 17.70
CA VAL A 173 4.91 4.89 17.24
C VAL A 173 4.47 5.72 18.44
N PRO A 174 4.47 7.07 18.36
CA PRO A 174 3.79 7.88 19.36
C PRO A 174 2.31 7.52 19.37
N SER A 175 1.76 7.33 20.56
CA SER A 175 0.38 6.91 20.85
C SER A 175 -0.68 7.84 20.28
N ASN A 176 -0.89 7.85 18.99
CA ASN A 176 -2.12 8.30 18.33
C ASN A 176 -2.26 7.78 16.89
N SER A 177 -1.36 6.89 16.46
CA SER A 177 -1.49 6.19 15.16
C SER A 177 -0.71 4.88 15.30
N THR A 178 -1.39 3.80 15.67
CA THR A 178 -0.79 2.48 15.87
C THR A 178 -0.39 1.88 14.52
N VAL A 179 0.84 2.18 14.07
CA VAL A 179 1.51 1.38 13.05
C VAL A 179 2.40 0.39 13.78
N VAL A 180 1.87 -0.78 14.07
CA VAL A 180 2.66 -1.89 14.58
C VAL A 180 3.36 -2.52 13.38
N GLN A 181 4.66 -2.29 13.26
CA GLN A 181 5.53 -2.99 12.33
C GLN A 181 5.78 -4.39 12.90
N LEU A 182 5.05 -5.39 12.41
CA LEU A 182 5.33 -6.78 12.71
C LEU A 182 6.53 -7.23 11.86
N GLN A 183 7.70 -7.28 12.47
CA GLN A 183 8.78 -8.14 12.00
C GLN A 183 8.36 -9.59 12.22
N PHE A 184 8.18 -10.32 11.11
CA PHE A 184 7.89 -11.75 11.14
C PHE A 184 9.13 -12.53 11.56
N THR A 185 9.30 -12.75 12.85
CA THR A 185 10.10 -13.84 13.37
C THR A 185 9.17 -14.75 14.19
N GLY A 186 8.89 -15.90 13.65
CA GLY A 186 8.32 -17.11 14.20
C GLY A 186 7.54 -17.05 15.53
N ASN A 187 6.31 -16.54 15.51
CA ASN A 187 5.17 -16.81 16.39
C ASN A 187 3.98 -15.92 15.92
N SER A 188 3.71 -15.95 14.63
CA SER A 188 2.90 -14.89 13.98
C SER A 188 1.42 -14.91 14.32
N ALA A 189 0.80 -16.09 14.49
CA ALA A 189 -0.65 -16.22 14.66
C ALA A 189 -1.15 -15.58 15.98
N VAL A 190 -0.41 -15.73 17.06
CA VAL A 190 -0.75 -15.17 18.39
C VAL A 190 -0.66 -13.65 18.36
N ALA A 191 0.43 -13.09 17.86
CA ALA A 191 0.64 -11.64 17.79
C ALA A 191 -0.36 -10.97 16.83
N GLU A 192 -0.70 -11.63 15.72
CA GLU A 192 -1.70 -11.18 14.77
C GLU A 192 -3.11 -11.21 15.37
N ALA A 193 -3.43 -12.26 16.14
CA ALA A 193 -4.70 -12.35 16.86
C ALA A 193 -4.83 -11.28 17.95
N GLU A 194 -3.77 -11.00 18.71
CA GLU A 194 -3.76 -9.90 19.69
C GLU A 194 -3.97 -8.53 19.02
N ALA A 195 -3.26 -8.26 17.91
CA ALA A 195 -3.41 -7.03 17.16
C ALA A 195 -4.83 -6.87 16.58
N ALA A 196 -5.43 -7.95 16.08
CA ALA A 196 -6.79 -7.94 15.57
C ALA A 196 -7.82 -7.63 16.68
N LEU A 197 -7.68 -8.24 17.86
CA LEU A 197 -8.55 -7.96 18.99
C LEU A 197 -8.41 -6.51 19.49
N GLN A 198 -7.19 -5.98 19.50
CA GLN A 198 -6.96 -4.56 19.84
C GLN A 198 -7.60 -3.62 18.79
N SER A 199 -7.57 -3.96 17.52
CA SER A 199 -8.24 -3.19 16.47
C SER A 199 -9.76 -3.19 16.60
N LEU A 200 -10.33 -4.21 17.22
CA LEU A 200 -11.75 -4.31 17.59
C LEU A 200 -12.10 -3.54 18.87
N GLY A 201 -11.12 -2.86 19.52
CA GLY A 201 -11.33 -2.00 20.68
C GLY A 201 -11.04 -2.65 22.04
N TYR A 202 -10.55 -3.89 22.08
CA TYR A 202 -10.13 -4.53 23.33
C TYR A 202 -8.84 -3.93 23.87
N LYS A 203 -8.73 -3.81 25.20
CA LYS A 203 -7.49 -3.35 25.84
C LYS A 203 -6.38 -4.38 25.66
N PRO A 204 -5.10 -3.98 25.58
CA PRO A 204 -3.97 -4.91 25.36
C PRO A 204 -3.95 -6.09 26.31
N LEU A 205 -4.20 -5.86 27.61
CA LEU A 205 -4.25 -6.92 28.63
C LEU A 205 -5.45 -7.87 28.47
N GLU A 206 -6.57 -7.38 27.94
CA GLU A 206 -7.75 -8.19 27.65
C GLU A 206 -7.53 -9.04 26.40
N ALA A 207 -6.97 -8.46 25.35
CA ALA A 207 -6.61 -9.16 24.12
C ALA A 207 -5.64 -10.31 24.41
N GLN A 208 -4.59 -10.10 25.20
CA GLN A 208 -3.67 -11.15 25.62
C GLN A 208 -4.34 -12.26 26.42
N LYS A 209 -5.24 -11.92 27.35
CA LYS A 209 -5.99 -12.93 28.12
C LYS A 209 -6.88 -13.78 27.22
N LEU A 210 -7.55 -13.16 26.26
CA LEU A 210 -8.44 -13.85 25.33
C LEU A 210 -7.67 -14.79 24.40
N VAL A 211 -6.54 -14.34 23.89
CA VAL A 211 -5.66 -15.17 23.04
C VAL A 211 -5.07 -16.32 23.83
N ASN A 212 -4.60 -16.08 25.06
CA ASN A 212 -4.07 -17.13 25.94
C ASN A 212 -5.15 -18.12 26.43
N ALA A 213 -6.41 -17.69 26.51
CA ALA A 213 -7.53 -18.57 26.87
C ALA A 213 -7.97 -19.48 25.70
N ALA A 214 -7.72 -19.07 24.48
CA ALA A 214 -7.98 -19.86 23.26
C ALA A 214 -6.85 -20.89 23.05
N LYS A 215 -6.66 -21.82 24.03
CA LYS A 215 -5.60 -22.84 23.99
C LYS A 215 -5.76 -23.79 22.80
N GLY A 216 -4.71 -23.90 21.96
CA GLY A 216 -4.58 -24.85 20.86
C GLY A 216 -3.34 -24.55 20.01
N ASP A 217 -2.83 -25.56 19.30
CA ASP A 217 -1.79 -25.36 18.29
C ASP A 217 -2.44 -24.78 17.02
N PHE A 218 -2.62 -23.47 17.02
CA PHE A 218 -3.23 -22.75 15.91
C PHE A 218 -2.15 -22.20 14.96
N THR A 219 -2.28 -22.53 13.71
CA THR A 219 -1.41 -22.02 12.63
C THR A 219 -1.87 -20.67 12.08
N GLU A 220 -3.16 -20.34 12.23
CA GLU A 220 -3.75 -19.10 11.72
C GLU A 220 -4.36 -18.26 12.84
N ALA A 221 -4.21 -16.94 12.73
CA ALA A 221 -4.80 -15.99 13.67
C ALA A 221 -6.34 -16.08 13.74
N SER A 222 -6.99 -16.40 12.63
CA SER A 222 -8.44 -16.60 12.53
C SER A 222 -8.97 -17.67 13.49
N ASP A 223 -8.20 -18.73 13.69
CA ASP A 223 -8.58 -19.88 14.54
C ASP A 223 -8.43 -19.57 16.03
N ILE A 224 -7.61 -18.58 16.37
CA ILE A 224 -7.48 -18.03 17.73
C ILE A 224 -8.59 -17.03 18.01
N ILE A 225 -8.89 -16.13 17.06
CA ILE A 225 -9.85 -15.03 17.24
C ILE A 225 -11.28 -15.57 17.43
N ARG A 226 -11.69 -16.59 16.66
CA ARG A 226 -13.05 -17.15 16.75
C ARG A 226 -13.42 -17.69 18.14
N PRO A 227 -12.61 -18.57 18.78
CA PRO A 227 -12.90 -19.03 20.13
C PRO A 227 -12.74 -17.93 21.17
N ALA A 228 -11.78 -17.00 20.99
CA ALA A 228 -11.60 -15.85 21.87
C ALA A 228 -12.88 -15.00 21.95
N LEU A 229 -13.47 -14.64 20.82
CA LEU A 229 -14.71 -13.88 20.75
C LEU A 229 -15.92 -14.68 21.25
N LYS A 230 -15.95 -15.99 21.00
CA LYS A 230 -17.06 -16.86 21.46
C LYS A 230 -17.08 -17.05 22.98
N SER A 231 -15.92 -16.98 23.64
CA SER A 231 -15.81 -17.10 25.10
C SER A 231 -16.41 -15.90 25.86
N MET A 232 -16.58 -14.74 25.19
CA MET A 232 -17.13 -13.53 25.79
C MET A 232 -18.66 -13.45 25.73
N ASN A 233 -19.31 -14.22 24.86
CA ASN A 233 -20.77 -14.25 24.74
C ASN A 233 -21.45 -15.24 25.69
N LYS A 234 -20.71 -15.67 26.70
CA LYS A 234 -21.24 -16.45 27.84
C LYS A 234 -21.19 -15.60 29.11
#